data_f00d2f740c2cb4b1a20853ceb988cf2b
#
_entry.id   f00d2f740c2cb4b1a20853ceb988cf2b
#
_cell.length_a   1.000
_cell.length_b   1.000
_cell.length_c   1.000
_cell.angle_alpha   90.00
_cell.angle_beta   90.00
_cell.angle_gamma   90.00
#
_symmetry.space_group_name_H-M   'P 1'
#
loop_
_entity.id
_entity.type
_entity.pdbx_description
1 polymer ?
#
loop_
_entity_poly.entity_id
_entity_poly.type
_entity_poly.pdbx_seq_one_letter_code
_entity_poly.pdbx_strand_id
1 'polypeptide(L)'
;MFAYFAIFLGCIVFVFFTEKYRTSALFFTTIAAIVFPFIHDTTRWNLFYFVKVYSVIIPIIILSIIQSRFYNNFSSIKNLHTYTPNIVKIFFVFNILEGSLLFFNLNQYIIGCAGLVLIVTMPKFSFNDSQNIGFDDIGWVACYVFYFVVGVVSYPLSTNFVYPIFVALTIPILFCYVVKDWSKWFSFRVYSIYFILFLDVFFSKDDFLIYESVSGFSALQSNDIIVSIILQISIVLTGVYLLRKWWVLEKSDNKLS
;
A
#
# COMPACT_ATOMS: atom_id res chain seq x y z
N MET A 1 3.71 -24.15 2.58
CA MET A 1 4.72 -23.67 1.61
C MET A 1 4.15 -23.45 0.21
N PHE A 2 3.44 -24.39 -0.40
CA PHE A 2 2.86 -24.26 -1.75
C PHE A 2 1.90 -23.07 -1.88
N ALA A 3 0.98 -22.87 -0.93
CA ALA A 3 0.02 -21.77 -0.94
C ALA A 3 0.68 -20.39 -0.94
N TYR A 4 1.74 -20.20 -0.16
CA TYR A 4 2.48 -18.94 -0.13
C TYR A 4 3.17 -18.62 -1.45
N PHE A 5 3.77 -19.64 -2.07
CA PHE A 5 4.36 -19.51 -3.39
C PHE A 5 3.29 -19.17 -4.44
N ALA A 6 2.13 -19.82 -4.38
CA ALA A 6 1.01 -19.54 -5.27
C ALA A 6 0.48 -18.11 -5.15
N ILE A 7 0.36 -17.57 -3.92
CA ILE A 7 -0.03 -16.18 -3.68
C ILE A 7 1.01 -15.21 -4.26
N PHE A 8 2.29 -15.46 -3.98
CA PHE A 8 3.36 -14.63 -4.47
C PHE A 8 3.38 -14.59 -6.01
N LEU A 9 3.32 -15.76 -6.64
CA LEU A 9 3.27 -15.88 -8.10
C LEU A 9 1.99 -15.27 -8.68
N GLY A 10 0.85 -15.53 -8.06
CA GLY A 10 -0.44 -14.95 -8.45
C GLY A 10 -0.42 -13.42 -8.39
N CYS A 11 0.17 -12.84 -7.35
CA CYS A 11 0.33 -11.39 -7.24
C CYS A 11 1.24 -10.82 -8.35
N ILE A 12 2.35 -11.49 -8.67
CA ILE A 12 3.22 -11.10 -9.79
C ILE A 12 2.44 -11.10 -11.10
N VAL A 13 1.74 -12.19 -11.40
CA VAL A 13 0.95 -12.33 -12.63
C VAL A 13 -0.14 -11.27 -12.69
N PHE A 14 -0.83 -11.02 -11.57
CA PHE A 14 -1.89 -10.01 -11.50
C PHE A 14 -1.36 -8.60 -11.74
N VAL A 15 -0.28 -8.20 -11.08
CA VAL A 15 0.34 -6.87 -11.28
C VAL A 15 0.83 -6.70 -12.72
N PHE A 16 1.45 -7.72 -13.29
CA PHE A 16 1.87 -7.71 -14.69
C PHE A 16 0.68 -7.59 -15.65
N PHE A 17 -0.40 -8.34 -15.40
CA PHE A 17 -1.62 -8.30 -16.20
C PHE A 17 -2.28 -6.93 -16.15
N THR A 18 -2.42 -6.35 -14.95
CA THR A 18 -3.04 -5.03 -14.77
C THR A 18 -2.23 -3.91 -15.41
N GLU A 19 -0.90 -3.97 -15.36
CA GLU A 19 -0.05 -2.99 -16.03
C GLU A 19 -0.13 -3.10 -17.55
N LYS A 20 -0.20 -4.32 -18.09
CA LYS A 20 -0.23 -4.57 -19.54
C LYS A 20 -1.61 -4.34 -20.15
N TYR A 21 -2.68 -4.75 -19.46
CA TYR A 21 -4.05 -4.74 -19.97
C TYR A 21 -4.96 -3.81 -19.16
N ARG A 22 -4.59 -2.53 -19.08
CA ARG A 22 -5.22 -1.52 -18.22
C ARG A 22 -6.75 -1.41 -18.37
N THR A 23 -7.27 -1.49 -19.59
CA THR A 23 -8.73 -1.44 -19.83
C THR A 23 -9.45 -2.67 -19.26
N SER A 24 -8.89 -3.86 -19.43
CA SER A 24 -9.43 -5.09 -18.86
C SER A 24 -9.33 -5.07 -17.32
N ALA A 25 -8.24 -4.53 -16.79
CA ALA A 25 -8.07 -4.31 -15.35
C ALA A 25 -9.16 -3.39 -14.79
N LEU A 26 -9.48 -2.28 -15.48
CA LEU A 26 -10.58 -1.39 -15.09
C LEU A 26 -11.91 -2.13 -15.00
N PHE A 27 -12.25 -2.89 -16.04
CA PHE A 27 -13.50 -3.65 -16.06
C PHE A 27 -13.57 -4.65 -14.91
N PHE A 28 -12.51 -5.44 -14.71
CA PHE A 28 -12.42 -6.43 -13.66
C PHE A 28 -12.52 -5.81 -12.26
N THR A 29 -11.78 -4.72 -12.01
CA THR A 29 -11.78 -4.05 -10.69
C THR A 29 -13.11 -3.38 -10.39
N THR A 30 -13.77 -2.82 -11.41
CA THR A 30 -15.10 -2.20 -11.24
C THR A 30 -16.17 -3.25 -10.94
N ILE A 31 -16.16 -4.39 -11.64
CA ILE A 31 -17.07 -5.50 -11.33
C ILE A 31 -16.82 -6.00 -9.91
N ALA A 32 -15.57 -6.24 -9.54
CA ALA A 32 -15.23 -6.70 -8.20
C ALA A 32 -15.72 -5.71 -7.13
N ALA A 33 -15.55 -4.40 -7.33
CA ALA A 33 -16.04 -3.37 -6.40
C ALA A 33 -17.54 -3.43 -6.18
N ILE A 34 -18.32 -3.73 -7.24
CA ILE A 34 -19.78 -3.85 -7.15
C ILE A 34 -20.17 -5.17 -6.46
N VAL A 35 -19.46 -6.24 -6.74
CA VAL A 35 -19.80 -7.60 -6.32
C VAL A 35 -19.35 -7.91 -4.88
N PHE A 36 -18.28 -7.30 -4.40
CA PHE A 36 -17.72 -7.55 -3.06
C PHE A 36 -18.75 -7.47 -1.92
N PRO A 37 -19.65 -6.46 -1.84
CA PRO A 37 -20.64 -6.40 -0.77
C PRO A 37 -21.63 -7.56 -0.77
N PHE A 38 -21.79 -8.25 -1.90
CA PHE A 38 -22.78 -9.34 -2.06
C PHE A 38 -22.19 -10.74 -1.87
N ILE A 39 -20.88 -10.90 -2.00
CA ILE A 39 -20.22 -12.20 -1.86
C ILE A 39 -19.82 -12.46 -0.41
N HIS A 40 -19.41 -11.40 0.29
CA HIS A 40 -18.90 -11.57 1.64
C HIS A 40 -20.02 -11.67 2.67
N ASP A 41 -19.83 -12.52 3.68
CA ASP A 41 -20.73 -12.60 4.83
C ASP A 41 -20.87 -11.20 5.46
N THR A 42 -22.07 -10.64 5.31
CA THR A 42 -22.40 -9.27 5.74
C THR A 42 -22.20 -9.06 7.25
N THR A 43 -22.13 -10.13 8.04
CA THR A 43 -21.87 -10.06 9.47
C THR A 43 -20.49 -9.51 9.82
N ARG A 44 -19.55 -9.57 8.88
CA ARG A 44 -18.17 -9.06 9.04
C ARG A 44 -17.98 -7.62 8.53
N TRP A 45 -18.96 -7.09 7.80
CA TRP A 45 -18.89 -5.72 7.24
C TRP A 45 -19.24 -4.68 8.31
N ASN A 46 -18.30 -4.41 9.20
CA ASN A 46 -18.37 -3.20 10.00
C ASN A 46 -17.88 -1.99 9.18
N LEU A 47 -18.22 -0.79 9.64
CA LEU A 47 -17.84 0.47 8.96
C LEU A 47 -16.32 0.54 8.69
N PHE A 48 -15.51 0.06 9.60
CA PHE A 48 -14.05 0.08 9.46
C PHE A 48 -13.57 -0.81 8.31
N TYR A 49 -14.08 -2.04 8.22
CA TYR A 49 -13.72 -2.95 7.13
C TYR A 49 -14.19 -2.42 5.77
N PHE A 50 -15.41 -1.86 5.72
CA PHE A 50 -15.93 -1.22 4.52
C PHE A 50 -15.03 -0.06 4.05
N VAL A 51 -14.66 0.86 4.95
CA VAL A 51 -13.75 1.95 4.63
C VAL A 51 -12.42 1.43 4.14
N LYS A 52 -11.86 0.40 4.76
CA LYS A 52 -10.58 -0.22 4.37
C LYS A 52 -10.63 -0.80 2.96
N VAL A 53 -11.67 -1.56 2.65
CA VAL A 53 -11.84 -2.18 1.32
C VAL A 53 -11.96 -1.11 0.25
N TYR A 54 -12.82 -0.11 0.45
CA TYR A 54 -13.05 0.92 -0.56
C TYR A 54 -11.92 1.94 -0.64
N SER A 55 -11.15 2.16 0.40
CA SER A 55 -9.93 3.00 0.35
C SER A 55 -8.85 2.43 -0.59
N VAL A 56 -8.90 1.13 -0.87
CA VAL A 56 -8.00 0.47 -1.84
C VAL A 56 -8.66 0.41 -3.23
N ILE A 57 -9.96 0.09 -3.30
CA ILE A 57 -10.67 -0.09 -4.58
C ILE A 57 -10.82 1.23 -5.34
N ILE A 58 -11.17 2.32 -4.66
CA ILE A 58 -11.38 3.62 -5.31
C ILE A 58 -10.12 4.11 -6.02
N PRO A 59 -8.94 4.13 -5.39
CA PRO A 59 -7.69 4.49 -6.09
C PRO A 59 -7.40 3.62 -7.30
N ILE A 60 -7.65 2.33 -7.24
CA ILE A 60 -7.36 1.44 -8.39
C ILE A 60 -8.32 1.71 -9.55
N ILE A 61 -9.59 1.99 -9.27
CA ILE A 61 -10.55 2.38 -10.31
C ILE A 61 -10.11 3.70 -10.95
N ILE A 62 -9.75 4.70 -10.15
CA ILE A 62 -9.26 5.99 -10.63
C ILE A 62 -8.01 5.81 -11.50
N LEU A 63 -7.02 5.06 -11.01
CA LEU A 63 -5.80 4.77 -11.76
C LEU A 63 -6.12 4.06 -13.08
N SER A 64 -6.99 3.05 -13.03
CA SER A 64 -7.37 2.27 -14.21
C SER A 64 -8.16 3.10 -15.24
N ILE A 65 -9.02 4.02 -14.80
CA ILE A 65 -9.72 4.97 -15.70
C ILE A 65 -8.70 5.82 -16.43
N ILE A 66 -7.78 6.45 -15.70
CA ILE A 66 -6.80 7.39 -16.26
C ILE A 66 -5.85 6.67 -17.22
N GLN A 67 -5.43 5.47 -16.86
CA GLN A 67 -4.53 4.66 -17.67
C GLN A 67 -5.23 3.96 -18.83
N SER A 68 -6.56 3.97 -18.88
CA SER A 68 -7.32 3.34 -19.96
C SER A 68 -7.43 4.24 -21.19
N ARG A 69 -7.70 3.61 -22.36
CA ARG A 69 -8.00 4.37 -23.59
C ARG A 69 -9.26 5.21 -23.52
N PHE A 70 -10.16 4.94 -22.57
CA PHE A 70 -11.38 5.72 -22.36
C PHE A 70 -11.08 7.16 -21.97
N TYR A 71 -10.00 7.40 -21.24
CA TYR A 71 -9.59 8.74 -20.81
C TYR A 71 -9.38 9.70 -21.98
N ASN A 72 -8.79 9.24 -23.08
CA ASN A 72 -8.49 10.08 -24.22
C ASN A 72 -9.74 10.53 -25.02
N ASN A 73 -10.87 9.83 -24.83
CA ASN A 73 -12.12 10.08 -25.56
C ASN A 73 -13.09 11.03 -24.85
N PHE A 74 -12.87 11.36 -23.58
CA PHE A 74 -13.78 12.19 -22.79
C PHE A 74 -13.13 13.52 -22.40
N SER A 75 -13.47 14.60 -23.12
CA SER A 75 -12.97 15.95 -22.83
C SER A 75 -13.33 16.45 -21.41
N SER A 76 -14.47 16.02 -20.88
CA SER A 76 -14.92 16.34 -19.51
C SER A 76 -14.01 15.78 -18.42
N ILE A 77 -13.21 14.75 -18.72
CA ILE A 77 -12.31 14.11 -17.76
C ILE A 77 -10.95 14.83 -17.69
N LYS A 78 -10.63 15.70 -18.66
CA LYS A 78 -9.36 16.46 -18.66
C LYS A 78 -9.18 17.32 -17.41
N ASN A 79 -10.27 17.89 -16.87
CA ASN A 79 -10.21 18.65 -15.62
C ASN A 79 -9.92 17.76 -14.41
N LEU A 80 -10.36 16.50 -14.44
CA LEU A 80 -10.08 15.53 -13.40
C LEU A 80 -8.57 15.20 -13.31
N HIS A 81 -7.86 15.24 -14.43
CA HIS A 81 -6.43 14.98 -14.50
C HIS A 81 -5.64 15.87 -13.53
N THR A 82 -5.95 17.15 -13.45
CA THR A 82 -5.25 18.09 -12.57
C THR A 82 -5.41 17.75 -11.08
N TYR A 83 -6.57 17.23 -10.68
CA TYR A 83 -6.86 16.94 -9.27
C TYR A 83 -6.55 15.50 -8.87
N THR A 84 -6.43 14.60 -9.83
CA THR A 84 -6.27 13.16 -9.58
C THR A 84 -5.05 12.81 -8.73
N PRO A 85 -3.84 13.38 -8.94
CA PRO A 85 -2.71 13.07 -8.07
C PRO A 85 -2.98 13.40 -6.60
N ASN A 86 -3.68 14.52 -6.34
CA ASN A 86 -4.05 14.92 -4.98
C ASN A 86 -5.12 13.99 -4.39
N ILE A 87 -6.11 13.58 -5.18
CA ILE A 87 -7.14 12.64 -4.74
C ILE A 87 -6.49 11.30 -4.37
N VAL A 88 -5.64 10.77 -5.22
CA VAL A 88 -4.92 9.51 -4.97
C VAL A 88 -4.02 9.64 -3.74
N LYS A 89 -3.32 10.77 -3.58
CA LYS A 89 -2.53 11.07 -2.39
C LYS A 89 -3.39 11.03 -1.11
N ILE A 90 -4.59 11.62 -1.13
CA ILE A 90 -5.51 11.61 0.03
C ILE A 90 -5.85 10.17 0.45
N PHE A 91 -6.20 9.29 -0.49
CA PHE A 91 -6.48 7.89 -0.17
C PHE A 91 -5.25 7.17 0.41
N PHE A 92 -4.07 7.51 -0.08
CA PHE A 92 -2.84 6.93 0.45
C PHE A 92 -2.52 7.43 1.86
N VAL A 93 -2.78 8.72 2.12
CA VAL A 93 -2.72 9.30 3.47
C VAL A 93 -3.66 8.57 4.43
N PHE A 94 -4.90 8.32 4.03
CA PHE A 94 -5.85 7.57 4.85
C PHE A 94 -5.36 6.15 5.16
N ASN A 95 -4.73 5.47 4.20
CA ASN A 95 -4.17 4.14 4.42
C ASN A 95 -3.03 4.14 5.45
N ILE A 96 -2.14 5.15 5.42
CA ILE A 96 -1.08 5.29 6.43
C ILE A 96 -1.67 5.70 7.79
N LEU A 97 -2.64 6.62 7.79
CA LEU A 97 -3.29 7.08 9.00
C LEU A 97 -4.01 5.95 9.73
N GLU A 98 -4.71 5.08 8.98
CA GLU A 98 -5.33 3.87 9.54
C GLU A 98 -4.30 3.01 10.27
N GLY A 99 -3.16 2.73 9.63
CA GLY A 99 -2.07 1.99 10.27
C GLY A 99 -1.53 2.69 11.52
N SER A 100 -1.34 4.01 11.48
CA SER A 100 -0.86 4.80 12.62
C SER A 100 -1.84 4.75 13.79
N LEU A 101 -3.15 4.90 13.53
CA LEU A 101 -4.19 4.82 14.56
C LEU A 101 -4.27 3.42 15.17
N LEU A 102 -4.10 2.38 14.35
CA LEU A 102 -4.00 1.01 14.86
C LEU A 102 -2.84 0.88 15.85
N PHE A 103 -1.64 1.37 15.51
CA PHE A 103 -0.49 1.32 16.42
C PHE A 103 -0.69 2.14 17.69
N PHE A 104 -1.36 3.29 17.64
CA PHE A 104 -1.74 4.04 18.84
C PHE A 104 -2.68 3.23 19.74
N ASN A 105 -3.70 2.59 19.18
CA ASN A 105 -4.62 1.73 19.93
C ASN A 105 -3.93 0.52 20.58
N LEU A 106 -2.80 0.10 20.02
CA LEU A 106 -1.97 -0.98 20.51
C LEU A 106 -0.87 -0.52 21.48
N ASN A 107 -0.92 0.75 21.90
CA ASN A 107 0.09 1.40 22.75
C ASN A 107 1.52 1.45 22.13
N GLN A 108 1.62 1.30 20.80
CA GLN A 108 2.88 1.41 20.04
C GLN A 108 3.07 2.85 19.53
N TYR A 109 3.18 3.80 20.46
CA TYR A 109 3.16 5.24 20.17
C TYR A 109 4.27 5.68 19.21
N ILE A 110 5.48 5.12 19.34
CA ILE A 110 6.63 5.47 18.49
C ILE A 110 6.35 5.09 17.04
N ILE A 111 5.79 3.90 16.79
CA ILE A 111 5.45 3.44 15.45
C ILE A 111 4.28 4.27 14.90
N GLY A 112 3.26 4.54 15.72
CA GLY A 112 2.16 5.43 15.32
C GLY A 112 2.63 6.83 14.92
N CYS A 113 3.54 7.43 15.69
CA CYS A 113 4.15 8.72 15.35
C CYS A 113 4.97 8.67 14.06
N ALA A 114 5.71 7.57 13.80
CA ALA A 114 6.46 7.41 12.57
C ALA A 114 5.55 7.40 11.33
N GLY A 115 4.36 6.82 11.43
CA GLY A 115 3.35 6.89 10.37
C GLY A 115 2.87 8.33 10.11
N LEU A 116 2.68 9.14 11.15
CA LEU A 116 2.35 10.56 10.98
C LEU A 116 3.50 11.34 10.31
N VAL A 117 4.76 11.03 10.65
CA VAL A 117 5.94 11.61 9.97
C VAL A 117 5.95 11.24 8.49
N LEU A 118 5.62 10.00 8.13
CA LEU A 118 5.50 9.59 6.73
C LEU A 118 4.43 10.40 5.98
N ILE A 119 3.30 10.71 6.62
CA ILE A 119 2.25 11.53 6.02
C ILE A 119 2.74 12.95 5.76
N VAL A 120 3.35 13.59 6.76
CA VAL A 120 3.85 14.98 6.65
C VAL A 120 4.94 15.10 5.59
N THR A 121 5.84 14.13 5.54
CA THR A 121 6.99 14.11 4.62
C THR A 121 6.68 13.48 3.26
N MET A 122 5.42 13.15 2.98
CA MET A 122 5.01 12.47 1.75
C MET A 122 5.31 13.31 0.51
N PRO A 123 6.02 12.72 -0.48
CA PRO A 123 6.36 13.41 -1.71
C PRO A 123 5.13 13.91 -2.48
N LYS A 124 5.35 14.86 -3.36
CA LYS A 124 4.34 15.32 -4.31
C LYS A 124 4.01 14.21 -5.30
N PHE A 125 2.74 13.90 -5.46
CA PHE A 125 2.28 12.99 -6.50
C PHE A 125 2.18 13.74 -7.82
N SER A 126 2.64 13.11 -8.89
CA SER A 126 2.57 13.64 -10.25
C SER A 126 2.30 12.52 -11.25
N PHE A 127 1.89 12.90 -12.45
CA PHE A 127 1.89 11.98 -13.58
C PHE A 127 3.29 11.85 -14.14
N ASN A 128 3.68 10.63 -14.47
CA ASN A 128 4.86 10.39 -15.29
C ASN A 128 4.49 10.29 -16.78
N ASP A 129 5.49 10.18 -17.66
CA ASP A 129 5.32 10.13 -19.12
C ASP A 129 4.44 8.95 -19.57
N SER A 130 4.33 7.89 -18.78
CA SER A 130 3.49 6.72 -19.03
C SER A 130 2.07 6.84 -18.45
N GLN A 131 1.66 8.03 -18.04
CA GLN A 131 0.36 8.32 -17.39
C GLN A 131 0.13 7.55 -16.07
N ASN A 132 1.19 7.03 -15.46
CA ASN A 132 1.11 6.51 -14.10
C ASN A 132 1.15 7.66 -13.11
N ILE A 133 0.42 7.50 -12.00
CA ILE A 133 0.47 8.44 -10.88
C ILE A 133 1.42 7.87 -9.85
N GLY A 134 2.34 8.70 -9.40
CA GLY A 134 3.29 8.31 -8.37
C GLY A 134 4.27 9.42 -8.03
N PHE A 135 5.35 9.03 -7.43
CA PHE A 135 6.47 9.91 -7.08
C PHE A 135 7.78 9.13 -7.18
N ASP A 136 8.86 9.83 -7.47
CA ASP A 136 10.20 9.26 -7.57
C ASP A 136 11.02 9.64 -6.34
N ASP A 137 10.77 8.97 -5.22
CA ASP A 137 11.52 9.13 -3.99
C ASP A 137 11.78 7.78 -3.33
N ILE A 138 12.85 7.13 -3.78
CA ILE A 138 13.29 5.81 -3.26
C ILE A 138 13.53 5.86 -1.75
N GLY A 139 14.08 6.96 -1.24
CA GLY A 139 14.34 7.09 0.20
C GLY A 139 13.07 7.09 1.02
N TRP A 140 12.03 7.79 0.55
CA TRP A 140 10.73 7.76 1.20
C TRP A 140 10.07 6.37 1.10
N VAL A 141 10.15 5.73 -0.06
CA VAL A 141 9.64 4.36 -0.26
C VAL A 141 10.32 3.38 0.70
N ALA A 142 11.64 3.45 0.85
CA ALA A 142 12.38 2.60 1.77
C ALA A 142 11.92 2.82 3.22
N CYS A 143 11.74 4.07 3.64
CA CYS A 143 11.24 4.41 4.98
C CYS A 143 9.79 3.90 5.20
N TYR A 144 8.92 4.02 4.20
CA TYR A 144 7.56 3.50 4.24
C TYR A 144 7.53 1.96 4.40
N VAL A 145 8.31 1.25 3.60
CA VAL A 145 8.41 -0.21 3.68
C VAL A 145 8.95 -0.64 5.05
N PHE A 146 10.00 0.04 5.53
CA PHE A 146 10.58 -0.22 6.84
C PHE A 146 9.59 0.02 7.97
N TYR A 147 8.81 1.10 7.93
CA TYR A 147 7.73 1.37 8.89
C TYR A 147 6.75 0.20 9.01
N PHE A 148 6.29 -0.34 7.87
CA PHE A 148 5.37 -1.48 7.88
C PHE A 148 6.04 -2.76 8.39
N VAL A 149 7.29 -3.04 8.00
CA VAL A 149 8.04 -4.20 8.48
C VAL A 149 8.21 -4.14 10.00
N VAL A 150 8.63 -2.99 10.54
CA VAL A 150 8.76 -2.80 11.99
C VAL A 150 7.41 -2.96 12.68
N GLY A 151 6.35 -2.39 12.13
CA GLY A 151 5.01 -2.52 12.68
C GLY A 151 4.54 -3.97 12.77
N VAL A 152 4.75 -4.73 11.69
CA VAL A 152 4.38 -6.16 11.61
C VAL A 152 5.20 -7.03 12.57
N VAL A 153 6.51 -6.76 12.69
CA VAL A 153 7.42 -7.52 13.57
C VAL A 153 7.21 -7.18 15.04
N SER A 154 6.95 -5.91 15.36
CA SER A 154 6.78 -5.44 16.75
C SER A 154 5.44 -5.81 17.36
N TYR A 155 4.46 -6.14 16.54
CA TYR A 155 3.13 -6.49 17.00
C TYR A 155 2.69 -7.86 16.44
N PRO A 156 2.20 -8.76 17.31
CA PRO A 156 1.59 -10.00 16.88
C PRO A 156 0.21 -9.72 16.26
N LEU A 157 0.18 -9.01 15.14
CA LEU A 157 -0.94 -9.11 14.22
C LEU A 157 -1.12 -10.61 14.00
N SER A 158 -2.35 -11.10 14.08
CA SER A 158 -2.61 -12.52 13.84
C SER A 158 -1.74 -12.93 12.65
N THR A 159 -0.94 -13.98 12.80
CA THR A 159 0.08 -14.44 11.85
C THR A 159 -0.41 -14.51 10.40
N ASN A 160 -1.70 -14.52 10.23
CA ASN A 160 -2.46 -14.56 8.99
C ASN A 160 -2.27 -13.33 8.07
N PHE A 161 -1.97 -12.15 8.61
CA PHE A 161 -1.80 -10.93 7.82
C PHE A 161 -0.35 -10.62 7.46
N VAL A 162 0.62 -11.23 8.14
CA VAL A 162 2.04 -10.91 7.97
C VAL A 162 2.51 -11.22 6.55
N TYR A 163 2.22 -12.41 6.06
CA TYR A 163 2.68 -12.83 4.75
C TYR A 163 2.03 -12.02 3.59
N PRO A 164 0.69 -11.86 3.54
CA PRO A 164 0.06 -11.00 2.55
C PRO A 164 0.60 -9.55 2.53
N ILE A 165 0.81 -8.96 3.69
CA ILE A 165 1.41 -7.61 3.79
C ILE A 165 2.83 -7.63 3.23
N PHE A 166 3.64 -8.63 3.57
CA PHE A 166 5.00 -8.76 3.06
C PHE A 166 5.03 -8.91 1.53
N VAL A 167 4.15 -9.74 0.96
CA VAL A 167 3.98 -9.87 -0.50
C VAL A 167 3.61 -8.53 -1.13
N ALA A 168 2.61 -7.84 -0.56
CA ALA A 168 2.16 -6.56 -1.06
C ALA A 168 3.20 -5.43 -0.97
N LEU A 169 4.19 -5.53 -0.07
CA LEU A 169 5.31 -4.60 0.04
C LEU A 169 6.46 -4.96 -0.92
N THR A 170 6.76 -6.24 -1.06
CA THR A 170 7.94 -6.73 -1.79
C THR A 170 7.73 -6.68 -3.30
N ILE A 171 6.54 -7.08 -3.78
CA ILE A 171 6.24 -7.15 -5.21
C ILE A 171 6.43 -5.80 -5.91
N PRO A 172 5.92 -4.66 -5.41
CA PRO A 172 6.16 -3.35 -6.03
C PRO A 172 7.63 -2.98 -6.16
N ILE A 173 8.45 -3.33 -5.16
CA ILE A 173 9.89 -3.09 -5.18
C ILE A 173 10.55 -3.91 -6.28
N LEU A 174 10.22 -5.20 -6.37
CA LEU A 174 10.75 -6.09 -7.41
C LEU A 174 10.40 -5.59 -8.81
N PHE A 175 9.14 -5.16 -9.02
CA PHE A 175 8.72 -4.63 -10.31
C PHE A 175 9.46 -3.34 -10.66
N CYS A 176 9.60 -2.39 -9.73
CA CYS A 176 10.35 -1.17 -9.96
C CYS A 176 11.82 -1.44 -10.29
N TYR A 177 12.42 -2.43 -9.63
CA TYR A 177 13.79 -2.85 -9.90
C TYR A 177 13.93 -3.45 -11.32
N VAL A 178 13.01 -4.32 -11.72
CA VAL A 178 13.01 -4.96 -13.04
C VAL A 178 12.75 -3.95 -14.16
N VAL A 179 11.76 -3.07 -13.98
CA VAL A 179 11.39 -2.05 -14.97
C VAL A 179 12.35 -0.85 -14.94
N LYS A 180 13.17 -0.71 -13.88
CA LYS A 180 14.06 0.43 -13.61
C LYS A 180 13.34 1.78 -13.56
N ASP A 181 12.10 1.79 -13.07
CA ASP A 181 11.24 2.97 -12.99
C ASP A 181 10.54 3.01 -11.63
N TRP A 182 11.08 3.79 -10.71
CA TRP A 182 10.55 3.94 -9.35
C TRP A 182 9.30 4.82 -9.30
N SER A 183 9.05 5.64 -10.30
CA SER A 183 7.83 6.45 -10.38
C SER A 183 6.55 5.58 -10.46
N LYS A 184 6.69 4.31 -10.86
CA LYS A 184 5.61 3.31 -10.92
C LYS A 184 5.35 2.59 -9.60
N TRP A 185 6.19 2.79 -8.59
CA TRP A 185 6.08 2.05 -7.33
C TRP A 185 4.67 2.14 -6.73
N PHE A 186 4.09 3.33 -6.72
CA PHE A 186 2.77 3.53 -6.17
C PHE A 186 1.69 2.71 -6.91
N SER A 187 1.70 2.69 -8.24
CA SER A 187 0.77 1.90 -9.04
C SER A 187 0.91 0.41 -8.75
N PHE A 188 2.15 -0.11 -8.74
CA PHE A 188 2.40 -1.52 -8.39
C PHE A 188 1.97 -1.84 -6.95
N ARG A 189 2.16 -0.91 -6.02
CA ARG A 189 1.72 -1.04 -4.63
C ARG A 189 0.20 -1.14 -4.53
N VAL A 190 -0.54 -0.29 -5.22
CA VAL A 190 -2.00 -0.32 -5.24
C VAL A 190 -2.51 -1.64 -5.83
N TYR A 191 -1.94 -2.11 -6.93
CA TYR A 191 -2.33 -3.38 -7.54
C TYR A 191 -2.02 -4.58 -6.64
N SER A 192 -0.87 -4.60 -5.98
CA SER A 192 -0.51 -5.69 -5.08
C SER A 192 -1.39 -5.77 -3.83
N ILE A 193 -1.73 -4.63 -3.23
CA ILE A 193 -2.71 -4.58 -2.11
C ILE A 193 -4.07 -5.05 -2.58
N TYR A 194 -4.52 -4.60 -3.75
CA TYR A 194 -5.81 -4.99 -4.29
C TYR A 194 -5.90 -6.51 -4.49
N PHE A 195 -4.85 -7.13 -5.03
CA PHE A 195 -4.80 -8.57 -5.19
C PHE A 195 -4.96 -9.30 -3.85
N ILE A 196 -4.24 -8.86 -2.83
CA ILE A 196 -4.34 -9.44 -1.48
C ILE A 196 -5.75 -9.24 -0.91
N LEU A 197 -6.32 -8.04 -1.06
CA LEU A 197 -7.67 -7.75 -0.63
C LEU A 197 -8.71 -8.60 -1.38
N PHE A 198 -8.53 -8.79 -2.68
CA PHE A 198 -9.36 -9.67 -3.49
C PHE A 198 -9.36 -11.10 -2.93
N LEU A 199 -8.17 -11.63 -2.60
CA LEU A 199 -8.08 -12.95 -1.97
C LEU A 199 -8.79 -13.00 -0.60
N ASP A 200 -8.65 -11.96 0.23
CA ASP A 200 -9.30 -11.89 1.55
C ASP A 200 -10.83 -11.84 1.46
N VAL A 201 -11.37 -11.21 0.42
CA VAL A 201 -12.82 -11.12 0.20
C VAL A 201 -13.41 -12.40 -0.38
N PHE A 202 -12.73 -13.00 -1.36
CA PHE A 202 -13.28 -14.17 -2.07
C PHE A 202 -13.03 -15.51 -1.37
N PHE A 203 -11.99 -15.60 -0.56
CA PHE A 203 -11.66 -16.83 0.15
C PHE A 203 -11.90 -16.64 1.64
N SER A 204 -12.78 -17.44 2.20
CA SER A 204 -13.02 -17.41 3.65
C SER A 204 -11.76 -17.83 4.40
N LYS A 205 -11.67 -17.43 5.67
CA LYS A 205 -10.52 -17.77 6.52
C LYS A 205 -10.31 -19.30 6.62
N ASP A 206 -11.39 -20.06 6.52
CA ASP A 206 -11.37 -21.50 6.71
C ASP A 206 -11.03 -22.26 5.42
N ASP A 207 -11.21 -21.62 4.25
CA ASP A 207 -11.00 -22.25 2.95
C ASP A 207 -9.58 -22.05 2.40
N PHE A 208 -8.79 -21.14 2.98
CA PHE A 208 -7.48 -20.81 2.46
C PHE A 208 -6.40 -21.11 3.50
N LEU A 209 -5.53 -22.05 3.20
CA LEU A 209 -4.32 -22.42 3.97
C LEU A 209 -3.36 -21.26 4.28
N ILE A 210 -3.68 -20.03 3.80
CA ILE A 210 -2.95 -18.79 4.12
C ILE A 210 -2.97 -18.50 5.62
N TYR A 211 -3.99 -19.00 6.30
CA TYR A 211 -4.26 -18.71 7.70
C TYR A 211 -3.64 -19.72 8.67
N GLU A 212 -3.03 -20.79 8.18
CA GLU A 212 -2.22 -21.64 9.02
C GLU A 212 -0.94 -20.88 9.45
N SER A 213 -0.74 -20.83 10.74
CA SER A 213 0.38 -20.12 11.37
C SER A 213 1.71 -20.41 10.68
N VAL A 214 2.32 -19.40 10.08
CA VAL A 214 3.70 -19.48 9.62
C VAL A 214 4.60 -19.49 10.85
N SER A 215 4.85 -20.67 11.38
CA SER A 215 5.70 -20.88 12.56
C SER A 215 7.08 -20.19 12.48
N GLY A 216 7.54 -19.90 11.26
CA GLY A 216 8.78 -19.15 11.04
C GLY A 216 8.70 -17.64 11.35
N PHE A 217 7.52 -17.01 11.23
CA PHE A 217 7.36 -15.60 11.61
C PHE A 217 7.08 -15.39 13.09
N SER A 218 6.54 -16.39 13.79
CA SER A 218 6.42 -16.34 15.26
C SER A 218 7.79 -16.29 15.95
N ALA A 219 8.84 -16.78 15.30
CA ALA A 219 10.21 -16.66 15.81
C ALA A 219 10.78 -15.24 15.69
N LEU A 220 10.27 -14.41 14.74
CA LEU A 220 10.63 -12.99 14.64
C LEU A 220 9.85 -12.12 15.63
N GLN A 221 8.74 -12.63 16.16
CA GLN A 221 8.01 -12.04 17.28
C GLN A 221 8.71 -12.38 18.60
N SER A 222 10.03 -12.20 18.63
CA SER A 222 10.78 -12.45 19.85
C SER A 222 10.32 -11.45 20.91
N ASN A 223 9.94 -11.96 22.10
CA ASN A 223 9.79 -11.16 23.32
C ASN A 223 11.14 -10.59 23.78
N ASP A 224 12.11 -10.50 22.88
CA ASP A 224 13.44 -10.01 23.15
C ASP A 224 13.37 -8.47 23.22
N ILE A 225 13.49 -7.96 24.43
CA ILE A 225 13.50 -6.54 24.75
C ILE A 225 14.56 -5.80 23.91
N ILE A 226 15.72 -6.44 23.65
CA ILE A 226 16.81 -5.85 22.88
C ILE A 226 16.38 -5.62 21.43
N VAL A 227 15.73 -6.62 20.81
CA VAL A 227 15.22 -6.51 19.42
C VAL A 227 14.17 -5.39 19.34
N SER A 228 13.24 -5.33 20.30
CA SER A 228 12.24 -4.27 20.37
C SER A 228 12.88 -2.88 20.48
N ILE A 229 13.87 -2.70 21.32
CA ILE A 229 14.59 -1.42 21.48
C ILE A 229 15.32 -1.05 20.18
N ILE A 230 16.01 -1.99 19.54
CA ILE A 230 16.71 -1.74 18.27
C ILE A 230 15.73 -1.29 17.19
N LEU A 231 14.58 -1.95 17.08
CA LEU A 231 13.53 -1.60 16.10
C LEU A 231 12.96 -0.20 16.38
N GLN A 232 12.70 0.13 17.63
CA GLN A 232 12.20 1.47 18.02
C GLN A 232 13.22 2.57 17.72
N ILE A 233 14.49 2.36 18.05
CA ILE A 233 15.57 3.30 17.71
C ILE A 233 15.65 3.48 16.19
N SER A 234 15.62 2.39 15.45
CA SER A 234 15.71 2.43 13.99
C SER A 234 14.55 3.20 13.34
N ILE A 235 13.32 3.05 13.87
CA ILE A 235 12.14 3.78 13.37
C ILE A 235 12.24 5.28 13.69
N VAL A 236 12.78 5.65 14.86
CA VAL A 236 13.04 7.06 15.22
C VAL A 236 14.07 7.68 14.28
N LEU A 237 15.17 6.98 14.01
CA LEU A 237 16.20 7.45 13.07
C LEU A 237 15.63 7.65 11.65
N THR A 238 14.76 6.75 11.23
CA THR A 238 14.03 6.86 9.95
C THR A 238 13.16 8.13 9.93
N GLY A 239 12.43 8.39 11.00
CA GLY A 239 11.62 9.61 11.14
C GLY A 239 12.47 10.89 11.10
N VAL A 240 13.59 10.92 11.80
CA VAL A 240 14.54 12.05 11.79
C VAL A 240 15.11 12.28 10.38
N TYR A 241 15.49 11.21 9.69
CA TYR A 241 15.97 11.29 8.30
C TYR A 241 14.92 11.94 7.38
N LEU A 242 13.66 11.50 7.45
CA LEU A 242 12.57 12.02 6.63
C LEU A 242 12.28 13.49 6.93
N LEU A 243 12.21 13.88 8.20
CA LEU A 243 11.97 15.27 8.61
C LEU A 243 13.12 16.18 8.16
N ARG A 244 14.38 15.73 8.29
CA ARG A 244 15.53 16.49 7.80
C ARG A 244 15.49 16.68 6.29
N LYS A 245 15.19 15.62 5.55
CA LYS A 245 15.07 15.67 4.08
C LYS A 245 13.96 16.63 3.66
N TRP A 246 12.79 16.50 4.24
CA TRP A 246 11.64 17.38 3.97
C TRP A 246 11.97 18.85 4.24
N TRP A 247 12.60 19.15 5.38
CA TRP A 247 13.02 20.50 5.75
C TRP A 247 13.99 21.12 4.76
N VAL A 248 14.94 20.34 4.26
CA VAL A 248 15.92 20.80 3.27
C VAL A 248 15.24 21.14 1.95
N LEU A 249 14.32 20.28 1.48
CA LEU A 249 13.58 20.49 0.24
C LEU A 249 12.68 21.72 0.32
N GLU A 250 11.94 21.89 1.40
CA GLU A 250 11.06 23.05 1.60
C GLU A 250 11.83 24.38 1.63
N LYS A 251 13.03 24.38 2.24
CA LYS A 251 13.89 25.56 2.20
C LYS A 251 14.43 25.90 0.80
N SER A 252 14.64 24.89 -0.05
CA SER A 252 15.09 25.12 -1.43
C SER A 252 13.99 25.73 -2.28
N ASP A 253 12.75 25.25 -2.14
CA ASP A 253 11.60 25.74 -2.90
C ASP A 253 11.25 27.20 -2.53
N ASN A 254 11.34 27.55 -1.24
CA ASN A 254 11.09 28.91 -0.75
C ASN A 254 12.18 29.93 -1.14
N LYS A 255 13.35 29.49 -1.66
CA LYS A 255 14.39 30.38 -2.17
C LYS A 255 14.25 30.69 -3.67
N LEU A 256 13.41 29.90 -4.36
CA LEU A 256 13.17 30.03 -5.80
C LEU A 256 11.84 30.75 -6.13
N SER A 257 11.02 30.99 -5.12
CA SER A 257 9.79 31.82 -5.18
C SER A 257 10.08 33.26 -4.80
#